data_c0a3ff4db2b7e5c950f8c7cf05aa1694
#
_entry.id   c0a3ff4db2b7e5c950f8c7cf05aa1694
#
_cell.length_a   1.000
_cell.length_b   1.000
_cell.length_c   1.000
_cell.angle_alpha   90.00
_cell.angle_beta   90.00
_cell.angle_gamma   90.00
#
_symmetry.space_group_name_H-M   'P 1'
#
loop_
_entity.id
_entity.type
_entity.pdbx_description
1 polymer ?
#
loop_
_entity_poly.entity_id
_entity_poly.type
_entity_poly.pdbx_seq_one_letter_code
_entity_poly.pdbx_strand_id
1 'polypeptide(L)'
;MKNNEGLSQTNGWFQPSLRLLALSVSALFLSACGEVASLPFSAGVGANPTLPSPNKTLIPTVNIARAQGWPQNTTPIAAAGTKVTAFASGLQHPRWMTVLPNGDVLVAETNAPPKSAGGGIKAWIAGMIMKRAGAAVPSPNRITLLRDADKDGTADVRLAFLEDLHSPFGMALVGNYLYVANANAIVRFSYTEGDKKITGAGEKIIDLPSGINHHWTKNIIANADGTKLYATVGSNSNVAENGMQMEVERAAILEVDLKTNSYRIFASGLRNPNGMAWEPSSNTLFTVVNERDEIGSDLVPDYLTSVQDGAFYGWPYSYYGQNVDERVQPPQPDLVAKAISPDYALGTHTASLGLAASQGTSLPSTFSNGMFIGQHGSWNRKPRSGYKVIFVPFVGGKPAGQPVDVLTGFVNKNGDAYGRPVGVVLDKTGALLVADDVGNTIWRVTASNALLVTASASVSSGTHLLSTP
;
A
#
# COMPACT_ATOMS: atom_id res chain seq x y z
N MET A 1 12.39 64.04 -70.22
CA MET A 1 11.88 63.05 -71.22
C MET A 1 11.58 61.74 -70.46
N LYS A 2 10.33 61.31 -70.62
CA LYS A 2 9.74 59.99 -70.34
C LYS A 2 9.69 59.46 -68.91
N ASN A 3 8.49 59.51 -68.40
CA ASN A 3 7.78 58.75 -67.39
C ASN A 3 8.01 57.26 -67.48
N ASN A 4 7.95 56.58 -66.33
CA ASN A 4 7.06 55.41 -66.17
C ASN A 4 6.74 55.16 -64.73
N GLU A 5 5.48 55.16 -64.45
CA GLU A 5 4.84 54.74 -63.23
C GLU A 5 4.89 53.21 -63.15
N GLY A 6 5.12 52.65 -61.92
CA GLY A 6 5.04 51.22 -61.63
C GLY A 6 4.25 50.99 -60.34
N LEU A 7 3.05 50.52 -60.52
CA LEU A 7 2.09 50.15 -59.48
C LEU A 7 2.64 49.10 -58.50
N SER A 8 2.58 49.41 -57.20
CA SER A 8 2.78 48.46 -56.12
C SER A 8 1.52 47.65 -55.93
N GLN A 9 1.58 46.32 -56.17
CA GLN A 9 0.58 45.39 -55.77
C GLN A 9 0.94 44.78 -54.37
N THR A 10 0.14 45.09 -53.42
CA THR A 10 0.18 44.44 -52.06
C THR A 10 -0.46 43.08 -52.15
N ASN A 11 0.35 42.02 -52.09
CA ASN A 11 -0.13 40.65 -51.92
C ASN A 11 -0.44 40.39 -50.45
N GLY A 12 -1.71 40.45 -50.09
CA GLY A 12 -2.24 39.92 -48.83
C GLY A 12 -2.22 38.39 -48.85
N TRP A 13 -1.29 37.78 -48.14
CA TRP A 13 -1.33 36.35 -47.88
C TRP A 13 -2.15 36.09 -46.64
N PHE A 14 -3.30 35.46 -46.84
CA PHE A 14 -4.13 34.88 -45.80
C PHE A 14 -3.32 33.90 -44.98
N GLN A 15 -3.32 34.06 -43.66
CA GLN A 15 -2.90 33.02 -42.69
C GLN A 15 -4.14 32.38 -42.01
N PRO A 16 -4.75 31.33 -42.60
CA PRO A 16 -5.77 30.57 -41.90
C PRO A 16 -5.25 29.30 -41.17
N SER A 17 -3.98 28.93 -41.39
CA SER A 17 -3.51 27.59 -40.98
C SER A 17 -3.07 27.45 -39.51
N LEU A 18 -2.64 28.54 -38.86
CA LEU A 18 -2.20 28.44 -37.45
C LEU A 18 -3.35 28.33 -36.42
N ARG A 19 -4.50 28.94 -36.71
CA ARG A 19 -5.64 28.89 -35.80
C ARG A 19 -6.38 27.56 -35.83
N LEU A 20 -6.41 26.89 -36.98
CA LEU A 20 -7.00 25.55 -37.13
C LEU A 20 -6.13 24.46 -36.47
N LEU A 21 -4.79 24.62 -36.53
CA LEU A 21 -3.88 23.70 -35.83
C LEU A 21 -3.98 23.84 -34.32
N ALA A 22 -4.11 25.07 -33.79
CA ALA A 22 -4.28 25.30 -32.35
C ALA A 22 -5.63 24.77 -31.82
N LEU A 23 -6.71 24.87 -32.60
CA LEU A 23 -8.02 24.34 -32.27
C LEU A 23 -8.06 22.78 -32.31
N SER A 24 -7.39 22.17 -33.30
CA SER A 24 -7.30 20.70 -33.38
C SER A 24 -6.43 20.09 -32.27
N VAL A 25 -5.36 20.76 -31.86
CA VAL A 25 -4.53 20.36 -30.72
C VAL A 25 -5.30 20.55 -29.40
N SER A 26 -6.05 21.63 -29.23
CA SER A 26 -6.90 21.84 -28.05
C SER A 26 -8.07 20.84 -27.96
N ALA A 27 -8.66 20.44 -29.10
CA ALA A 27 -9.70 19.41 -29.13
C ALA A 27 -9.17 18.00 -28.82
N LEU A 28 -7.92 17.71 -29.19
CA LEU A 28 -7.23 16.47 -28.81
C LEU A 28 -6.91 16.40 -27.31
N PHE A 29 -6.66 17.52 -26.66
CA PHE A 29 -6.48 17.56 -25.18
C PHE A 29 -7.80 17.45 -24.40
N LEU A 30 -8.94 17.80 -25.00
CA LEU A 30 -10.26 17.67 -24.35
C LEU A 30 -10.86 16.25 -24.46
N SER A 31 -10.40 15.44 -25.40
CA SER A 31 -10.81 14.01 -25.52
C SER A 31 -9.88 13.04 -24.79
N ALA A 32 -8.80 13.50 -24.15
CA ALA A 32 -7.95 12.71 -23.27
C ALA A 32 -8.56 12.54 -21.85
N CYS A 33 -9.89 12.40 -21.74
CA CYS A 33 -10.54 11.87 -20.56
C CYS A 33 -10.24 10.36 -20.54
N GLY A 34 -9.29 9.93 -19.69
CA GLY A 34 -9.05 8.52 -19.46
C GLY A 34 -10.35 7.78 -19.18
N GLU A 35 -10.37 6.51 -19.46
CA GLU A 35 -11.52 5.63 -19.24
C GLU A 35 -12.03 5.75 -17.80
N VAL A 36 -13.35 5.63 -17.64
CA VAL A 36 -14.08 5.65 -16.37
C VAL A 36 -14.60 4.25 -16.08
N ALA A 37 -14.54 3.83 -14.82
CA ALA A 37 -15.11 2.57 -14.38
C ALA A 37 -16.58 2.46 -14.78
N SER A 38 -16.95 1.33 -15.33
CA SER A 38 -18.31 1.00 -15.79
C SER A 38 -19.09 0.19 -14.76
N LEU A 39 -18.37 -0.51 -13.87
CA LEU A 39 -18.94 -1.32 -12.80
C LEU A 39 -18.91 -0.56 -11.45
N PRO A 40 -19.87 -0.86 -10.56
CA PRO A 40 -19.77 -0.38 -9.18
C PRO A 40 -18.52 -0.97 -8.52
N PHE A 41 -17.87 -0.21 -7.63
CA PHE A 41 -16.64 -0.65 -6.95
C PHE A 41 -16.80 -2.00 -6.23
N SER A 42 -17.99 -2.25 -5.65
CA SER A 42 -18.32 -3.50 -4.97
C SER A 42 -18.29 -4.74 -5.86
N ALA A 43 -18.42 -4.59 -7.18
CA ALA A 43 -18.31 -5.72 -8.12
C ALA A 43 -16.90 -6.34 -8.13
N GLY A 44 -15.87 -5.54 -7.84
CA GLY A 44 -14.46 -5.98 -7.72
C GLY A 44 -14.06 -6.35 -6.28
N VAL A 45 -14.99 -6.63 -5.37
CA VAL A 45 -14.72 -6.90 -3.95
C VAL A 45 -15.32 -8.21 -3.51
N GLY A 46 -14.60 -8.99 -2.69
CA GLY A 46 -15.09 -10.25 -2.13
C GLY A 46 -14.43 -11.49 -2.72
N ALA A 47 -14.90 -12.67 -2.29
CA ALA A 47 -14.35 -13.95 -2.72
C ALA A 47 -14.65 -14.28 -4.20
N ASN A 48 -15.71 -13.69 -4.77
CA ASN A 48 -16.16 -13.93 -6.15
C ASN A 48 -16.35 -12.59 -6.89
N PRO A 49 -15.28 -11.86 -7.22
CA PRO A 49 -15.40 -10.59 -7.92
C PRO A 49 -15.86 -10.76 -9.36
N THR A 50 -16.53 -9.75 -9.90
CA THR A 50 -16.80 -9.65 -11.33
C THR A 50 -15.57 -9.12 -12.04
N LEU A 51 -15.02 -9.89 -12.96
CA LEU A 51 -13.89 -9.50 -13.79
C LEU A 51 -14.39 -9.21 -15.21
N PRO A 52 -14.51 -7.94 -15.64
CA PRO A 52 -14.92 -7.61 -17.00
C PRO A 52 -13.82 -7.92 -18.01
N SER A 53 -14.12 -7.84 -19.29
CA SER A 53 -13.10 -7.91 -20.35
C SER A 53 -12.11 -6.74 -20.23
N PRO A 54 -10.81 -6.96 -20.52
CA PRO A 54 -9.82 -5.91 -20.55
C PRO A 54 -10.19 -4.73 -21.46
N ASN A 55 -10.12 -3.51 -20.92
CA ASN A 55 -10.29 -2.28 -21.68
C ASN A 55 -8.93 -1.64 -21.96
N LYS A 56 -8.36 -1.93 -23.13
CA LYS A 56 -7.03 -1.45 -23.55
C LYS A 56 -7.18 -0.08 -24.21
N THR A 57 -6.91 0.99 -23.48
CA THR A 57 -6.90 2.36 -24.03
C THR A 57 -5.50 2.75 -24.52
N LEU A 58 -5.43 3.60 -25.56
CA LEU A 58 -4.14 4.13 -26.07
C LEU A 58 -3.41 5.00 -25.04
N ILE A 59 -4.18 5.67 -24.17
CA ILE A 59 -3.65 6.50 -23.08
C ILE A 59 -4.22 5.93 -21.79
N PRO A 60 -3.37 5.41 -20.89
CA PRO A 60 -3.81 4.90 -19.60
C PRO A 60 -4.51 5.99 -18.77
N THR A 61 -5.53 5.61 -18.02
CA THR A 61 -6.17 6.51 -17.06
C THR A 61 -5.16 6.96 -16.01
N VAL A 62 -4.98 8.27 -15.83
CA VAL A 62 -4.19 8.88 -14.76
C VAL A 62 -5.10 9.77 -13.94
N ASN A 63 -5.36 9.41 -12.68
CA ASN A 63 -6.27 10.12 -11.79
C ASN A 63 -5.74 10.16 -10.36
N ILE A 64 -4.48 10.58 -10.21
CA ILE A 64 -3.82 10.62 -8.91
C ILE A 64 -4.33 11.79 -8.06
N ALA A 65 -4.60 11.56 -6.78
CA ALA A 65 -4.89 12.62 -5.82
C ALA A 65 -3.60 13.43 -5.54
N ARG A 66 -3.70 14.76 -5.58
CA ARG A 66 -2.58 15.63 -5.22
C ARG A 66 -2.33 15.55 -3.71
N ALA A 67 -1.11 15.32 -3.29
CA ALA A 67 -0.73 15.35 -1.89
C ALA A 67 -0.87 16.78 -1.33
N GLN A 68 -1.64 16.92 -0.27
CA GLN A 68 -1.90 18.19 0.41
C GLN A 68 -1.41 18.15 1.87
N GLY A 69 -1.53 17.00 2.54
CA GLY A 69 -1.38 16.87 3.98
C GLY A 69 -2.61 17.31 4.76
N TRP A 70 -2.67 16.93 6.03
CA TRP A 70 -3.81 17.24 6.91
C TRP A 70 -3.82 18.71 7.30
N PRO A 71 -4.98 19.40 7.20
CA PRO A 71 -5.15 20.69 7.85
C PRO A 71 -4.98 20.57 9.36
N GLN A 72 -4.57 21.67 9.99
CA GLN A 72 -4.40 21.71 11.44
C GLN A 72 -5.68 21.26 12.17
N ASN A 73 -5.55 20.49 13.21
CA ASN A 73 -6.65 19.96 14.04
C ASN A 73 -7.69 19.11 13.26
N THR A 74 -7.29 18.49 12.16
CA THR A 74 -8.13 17.52 11.45
C THR A 74 -7.55 16.12 11.53
N THR A 75 -8.43 15.14 11.50
CA THR A 75 -8.09 13.72 11.58
C THR A 75 -8.86 12.93 10.52
N PRO A 76 -8.47 11.71 10.20
CA PRO A 76 -9.31 10.76 9.50
C PRO A 76 -10.65 10.55 10.23
N ILE A 77 -11.63 10.05 9.49
CA ILE A 77 -12.94 9.69 10.03
C ILE A 77 -12.88 8.23 10.50
N ALA A 78 -13.06 8.00 11.79
CA ALA A 78 -13.06 6.67 12.39
C ALA A 78 -14.42 5.99 12.25
N ALA A 79 -14.42 4.66 12.21
CA ALA A 79 -15.63 3.82 12.22
C ALA A 79 -16.47 4.04 13.50
N ALA A 80 -17.77 3.76 13.42
CA ALA A 80 -18.65 3.83 14.57
C ALA A 80 -18.14 2.95 15.73
N GLY A 81 -18.20 3.47 16.95
CA GLY A 81 -17.67 2.81 18.15
C GLY A 81 -16.15 2.90 18.31
N THR A 82 -15.47 3.65 17.43
CA THR A 82 -14.03 3.91 17.53
C THR A 82 -13.72 5.41 17.54
N LYS A 83 -12.52 5.75 17.95
CA LYS A 83 -11.96 7.11 17.85
C LYS A 83 -10.54 7.04 17.27
N VAL A 84 -10.12 8.11 16.61
CA VAL A 84 -8.77 8.24 16.05
C VAL A 84 -8.08 9.47 16.66
N THR A 85 -6.80 9.30 17.01
CA THR A 85 -5.90 10.36 17.48
C THR A 85 -4.57 10.24 16.75
N ALA A 86 -3.78 11.32 16.74
CA ALA A 86 -2.40 11.24 16.28
C ALA A 86 -1.54 10.60 17.38
N PHE A 87 -0.90 9.46 17.11
CA PHE A 87 0.11 8.86 17.97
C PHE A 87 1.44 9.63 17.88
N ALA A 88 1.85 9.98 16.65
CA ALA A 88 3.00 10.82 16.40
C ALA A 88 2.81 11.59 15.09
N SER A 89 3.13 12.88 15.07
CA SER A 89 3.03 13.75 13.88
C SER A 89 4.38 14.36 13.51
N GLY A 90 4.49 14.91 12.30
CA GLY A 90 5.71 15.55 11.82
C GLY A 90 6.86 14.58 11.55
N LEU A 91 6.55 13.32 11.25
CA LEU A 91 7.48 12.33 10.73
C LEU A 91 7.85 12.67 9.27
N GLN A 92 8.82 11.95 8.71
CA GLN A 92 9.23 12.14 7.32
C GLN A 92 8.89 10.89 6.52
N HIS A 93 7.73 10.91 5.84
CA HIS A 93 7.26 9.82 4.99
C HIS A 93 7.24 8.45 5.70
N PRO A 94 6.52 8.31 6.84
CA PRO A 94 6.44 7.06 7.60
C PRO A 94 5.67 6.02 6.78
N ARG A 95 6.25 4.81 6.62
CA ARG A 95 5.62 3.81 5.76
C ARG A 95 5.35 2.48 6.46
N TRP A 96 6.27 1.99 7.27
CA TRP A 96 6.12 0.70 7.93
C TRP A 96 6.38 0.80 9.41
N MET A 97 5.80 -0.12 10.17
CA MET A 97 5.91 -0.12 11.62
C MET A 97 6.11 -1.54 12.15
N THR A 98 6.82 -1.65 13.26
CA THR A 98 6.95 -2.86 14.07
C THR A 98 6.86 -2.47 15.54
N VAL A 99 6.06 -3.20 16.31
CA VAL A 99 5.92 -2.99 17.76
C VAL A 99 6.84 -3.96 18.50
N LEU A 100 7.72 -3.42 19.31
CA LEU A 100 8.67 -4.19 20.11
C LEU A 100 8.01 -4.78 21.37
N PRO A 101 8.60 -5.80 22.02
CA PRO A 101 8.03 -6.44 23.20
C PRO A 101 7.72 -5.48 24.36
N ASN A 102 8.53 -4.45 24.55
CA ASN A 102 8.35 -3.39 25.56
C ASN A 102 7.28 -2.34 25.21
N GLY A 103 6.68 -2.41 24.01
CA GLY A 103 5.67 -1.47 23.52
C GLY A 103 6.21 -0.32 22.67
N ASP A 104 7.52 -0.18 22.51
CA ASP A 104 8.09 0.79 21.59
C ASP A 104 7.66 0.50 20.16
N VAL A 105 7.44 1.55 19.39
CA VAL A 105 7.06 1.46 17.97
C VAL A 105 8.23 1.90 17.11
N LEU A 106 8.75 1.00 16.31
CA LEU A 106 9.74 1.33 15.29
C LEU A 106 9.01 1.72 13.99
N VAL A 107 9.40 2.84 13.41
CA VAL A 107 8.81 3.41 12.19
C VAL A 107 9.89 3.54 11.12
N ALA A 108 9.70 2.89 9.98
CA ALA A 108 10.52 3.13 8.79
C ALA A 108 10.08 4.46 8.14
N GLU A 109 10.90 5.48 8.30
CA GLU A 109 10.80 6.73 7.57
C GLU A 109 11.61 6.58 6.28
N THR A 110 10.91 6.44 5.14
CA THR A 110 11.53 5.89 3.93
C THR A 110 10.77 6.29 2.66
N ASN A 111 11.48 6.30 1.54
CA ASN A 111 10.91 6.42 0.20
C ASN A 111 11.74 5.59 -0.79
N ALA A 112 11.31 5.55 -2.06
CA ALA A 112 12.00 4.85 -3.13
C ALA A 112 13.48 5.28 -3.22
N PRO A 113 14.40 4.34 -3.52
CA PRO A 113 15.77 4.71 -3.83
C PRO A 113 15.82 5.68 -5.01
N PRO A 114 16.83 6.57 -5.06
CA PRO A 114 17.02 7.45 -6.20
C PRO A 114 17.09 6.63 -7.50
N LYS A 115 16.26 6.99 -8.48
CA LYS A 115 16.33 6.39 -9.82
C LYS A 115 17.41 7.13 -10.61
N SER A 116 18.22 6.38 -11.36
CA SER A 116 19.05 6.98 -12.41
C SER A 116 18.14 7.78 -13.36
N ALA A 117 18.48 9.03 -13.61
CA ALA A 117 17.69 9.94 -14.43
C ALA A 117 17.51 9.34 -15.83
N GLY A 118 16.37 8.69 -16.07
CA GLY A 118 15.93 8.36 -17.42
C GLY A 118 15.62 9.67 -18.15
N GLY A 119 16.16 9.87 -19.35
CA GLY A 119 15.89 11.04 -20.16
C GLY A 119 14.56 10.92 -20.94
N GLY A 120 14.00 12.06 -21.35
CA GLY A 120 12.87 12.15 -22.27
C GLY A 120 11.53 12.54 -21.63
N ILE A 121 10.55 12.79 -22.49
CA ILE A 121 9.23 13.32 -22.11
C ILE A 121 8.48 12.39 -21.16
N LYS A 122 8.58 11.05 -21.34
CA LYS A 122 7.93 10.07 -20.47
C LYS A 122 8.45 10.13 -19.03
N ALA A 123 9.77 10.24 -18.85
CA ALA A 123 10.39 10.36 -17.53
C ALA A 123 10.00 11.67 -16.84
N TRP A 124 9.92 12.76 -17.58
CA TRP A 124 9.47 14.06 -17.09
C TRP A 124 8.00 14.04 -16.63
N ILE A 125 7.09 13.44 -17.43
CA ILE A 125 5.67 13.27 -17.06
C ILE A 125 5.56 12.41 -15.81
N ALA A 126 6.27 11.27 -15.74
CA ALA A 126 6.29 10.39 -14.56
C ALA A 126 6.79 11.15 -13.31
N GLY A 127 7.82 11.96 -13.45
CA GLY A 127 8.34 12.82 -12.38
C GLY A 127 7.31 13.83 -11.87
N MET A 128 6.55 14.48 -12.78
CA MET A 128 5.45 15.38 -12.38
C MET A 128 4.33 14.63 -11.62
N ILE A 129 3.95 13.43 -12.09
CA ILE A 129 2.94 12.60 -11.44
C ILE A 129 3.41 12.22 -10.04
N MET A 130 4.66 11.76 -9.88
CA MET A 130 5.24 11.41 -8.59
C MET A 130 5.31 12.60 -7.63
N LYS A 131 5.70 13.78 -8.13
CA LYS A 131 5.70 15.02 -7.35
C LYS A 131 4.28 15.39 -6.89
N ARG A 132 3.30 15.29 -7.77
CA ARG A 132 1.89 15.53 -7.45
C ARG A 132 1.38 14.56 -6.38
N ALA A 133 1.81 13.30 -6.42
CA ALA A 133 1.45 12.25 -5.46
C ALA A 133 2.09 12.42 -4.07
N GLY A 134 3.07 13.31 -3.91
CA GLY A 134 3.87 13.41 -2.68
C GLY A 134 5.00 12.37 -2.59
N ALA A 135 5.23 11.58 -3.65
CA ALA A 135 6.21 10.50 -3.66
C ALA A 135 7.60 10.94 -4.20
N ALA A 136 7.80 12.21 -4.55
CA ALA A 136 9.08 12.73 -5.03
C ALA A 136 9.93 13.36 -3.91
N VAL A 137 9.73 12.96 -2.68
CA VAL A 137 10.56 13.37 -1.55
C VAL A 137 11.76 12.42 -1.40
N PRO A 138 12.95 12.91 -0.99
CA PRO A 138 14.08 12.04 -0.69
C PRO A 138 13.73 11.03 0.41
N SER A 139 14.31 9.84 0.34
CA SER A 139 14.18 8.86 1.43
C SER A 139 14.99 9.33 2.65
N PRO A 140 14.39 9.41 3.85
CA PRO A 140 15.12 9.68 5.08
C PRO A 140 16.08 8.55 5.47
N ASN A 141 15.88 7.33 4.95
CA ASN A 141 16.76 6.19 5.14
C ASN A 141 17.01 5.82 6.60
N ARG A 142 15.99 5.95 7.46
CA ARG A 142 16.11 5.68 8.89
C ARG A 142 14.93 4.92 9.45
N ILE A 143 15.17 4.33 10.61
CA ILE A 143 14.12 3.81 11.49
C ILE A 143 14.07 4.72 12.72
N THR A 144 12.88 5.22 13.03
CA THR A 144 12.59 6.07 14.17
C THR A 144 11.91 5.26 15.26
N LEU A 145 12.39 5.37 16.50
CA LEU A 145 11.73 4.82 17.68
C LEU A 145 10.75 5.86 18.23
N LEU A 146 9.54 5.40 18.47
CA LEU A 146 8.48 6.13 19.15
C LEU A 146 8.15 5.39 20.45
N ARG A 147 8.05 6.11 21.57
CA ARG A 147 7.64 5.55 22.87
C ARG A 147 6.60 6.46 23.51
N ASP A 148 5.51 5.86 23.93
CA ASP A 148 4.48 6.45 24.78
C ASP A 148 4.85 6.12 26.24
N ALA A 149 5.54 7.05 26.89
CA ALA A 149 6.15 6.79 28.21
C ALA A 149 5.16 6.97 29.35
N ASP A 150 4.20 7.88 29.22
CA ASP A 150 3.16 8.16 30.23
C ASP A 150 1.84 7.40 29.96
N LYS A 151 1.77 6.65 28.83
CA LYS A 151 0.65 5.80 28.41
C LYS A 151 -0.65 6.58 28.13
N ASP A 152 -0.53 7.80 27.63
CA ASP A 152 -1.68 8.63 27.24
C ASP A 152 -2.18 8.34 25.80
N GLY A 153 -1.43 7.56 25.04
CA GLY A 153 -1.71 7.18 23.65
C GLY A 153 -1.06 8.10 22.63
N THR A 154 -0.09 8.92 23.05
CA THR A 154 0.72 9.78 22.21
C THR A 154 2.20 9.49 22.49
N ALA A 155 3.06 9.52 21.49
CA ALA A 155 4.48 9.26 21.69
C ALA A 155 5.21 10.49 22.25
N ASP A 156 5.71 10.39 23.49
CA ASP A 156 6.53 11.41 24.16
C ASP A 156 7.97 11.39 23.68
N VAL A 157 8.49 10.21 23.34
CA VAL A 157 9.88 9.99 22.94
C VAL A 157 9.92 9.70 21.46
N ARG A 158 10.77 10.45 20.75
CA ARG A 158 11.06 10.24 19.34
C ARG A 158 12.56 10.32 19.09
N LEU A 159 13.15 9.23 18.65
CA LEU A 159 14.60 9.11 18.46
C LEU A 159 14.92 8.44 17.12
N ALA A 160 16.00 8.87 16.46
CA ALA A 160 16.59 8.11 15.36
C ALA A 160 17.22 6.83 15.92
N PHE A 161 16.58 5.69 15.66
CA PHE A 161 16.98 4.39 16.19
C PHE A 161 18.04 3.70 15.34
N LEU A 162 17.87 3.73 14.02
CA LEU A 162 18.85 3.32 13.01
C LEU A 162 18.88 4.36 11.90
N GLU A 163 20.07 4.72 11.46
CA GLU A 163 20.32 5.70 10.38
C GLU A 163 21.17 5.07 9.27
N ASP A 164 21.35 5.79 8.17
CA ASP A 164 22.19 5.40 7.03
C ASP A 164 21.79 4.06 6.38
N LEU A 165 20.49 3.74 6.40
CA LEU A 165 19.93 2.57 5.74
C LEU A 165 19.71 2.84 4.25
N HIS A 166 19.33 1.81 3.48
CA HIS A 166 19.04 1.94 2.05
C HIS A 166 17.56 1.71 1.76
N SER A 167 16.75 2.75 1.85
CA SER A 167 15.29 2.69 1.71
C SER A 167 14.69 1.53 2.51
N PRO A 168 14.84 1.52 3.85
CA PRO A 168 14.35 0.44 4.71
C PRO A 168 12.82 0.35 4.65
N PHE A 169 12.26 -0.87 4.78
CA PHE A 169 10.82 -1.04 4.82
C PHE A 169 10.39 -2.03 5.90
N GLY A 170 10.42 -3.34 5.64
CA GLY A 170 10.02 -4.35 6.60
C GLY A 170 11.00 -4.51 7.75
N MET A 171 10.48 -4.82 8.94
CA MET A 171 11.26 -5.06 10.15
C MET A 171 10.70 -6.27 10.89
N ALA A 172 11.57 -7.10 11.44
CA ALA A 172 11.20 -8.23 12.30
C ALA A 172 12.21 -8.40 13.43
N LEU A 173 11.74 -8.53 14.65
CA LEU A 173 12.57 -8.89 15.79
C LEU A 173 12.53 -10.41 15.98
N VAL A 174 13.70 -11.06 15.96
CA VAL A 174 13.85 -12.48 16.23
C VAL A 174 14.94 -12.68 17.27
N GLY A 175 14.58 -13.16 18.43
CA GLY A 175 15.50 -13.22 19.58
C GLY A 175 16.06 -11.82 19.90
N ASN A 176 17.39 -11.71 19.93
CA ASN A 176 18.10 -10.47 20.19
C ASN A 176 18.59 -9.77 18.91
N TYR A 177 17.94 -10.04 17.78
CA TYR A 177 18.30 -9.43 16.50
C TYR A 177 17.10 -8.73 15.84
N LEU A 178 17.29 -7.47 15.51
CA LEU A 178 16.38 -6.73 14.65
C LEU A 178 16.83 -6.92 13.19
N TYR A 179 15.98 -7.56 12.40
CA TYR A 179 16.13 -7.70 10.96
C TYR A 179 15.44 -6.53 10.26
N VAL A 180 16.13 -5.92 9.31
CA VAL A 180 15.62 -4.81 8.49
C VAL A 180 15.76 -5.18 7.03
N ALA A 181 14.66 -5.15 6.29
CA ALA A 181 14.68 -5.27 4.85
C ALA A 181 14.89 -3.89 4.21
N ASN A 182 16.07 -3.68 3.68
CA ASN A 182 16.41 -2.58 2.78
C ASN A 182 15.92 -2.90 1.35
N ALA A 183 15.92 -1.90 0.47
CA ALA A 183 15.52 -2.10 -0.92
C ALA A 183 16.39 -3.11 -1.70
N ASN A 184 17.56 -3.47 -1.18
CA ASN A 184 18.56 -4.33 -1.83
C ASN A 184 19.10 -5.50 -1.00
N ALA A 185 18.77 -5.57 0.29
CA ALA A 185 19.31 -6.61 1.17
C ALA A 185 18.48 -6.74 2.47
N ILE A 186 18.53 -7.89 3.12
CA ILE A 186 18.15 -8.05 4.52
C ILE A 186 19.42 -7.92 5.37
N VAL A 187 19.36 -7.03 6.36
CA VAL A 187 20.45 -6.74 7.30
C VAL A 187 19.94 -6.97 8.72
N ARG A 188 20.72 -7.60 9.60
CA ARG A 188 20.40 -7.73 11.01
C ARG A 188 21.30 -6.88 11.89
N PHE A 189 20.75 -6.45 13.01
CA PHE A 189 21.42 -5.66 14.03
C PHE A 189 21.22 -6.30 15.39
N SER A 190 22.23 -6.33 16.24
CA SER A 190 22.06 -6.73 17.64
C SER A 190 21.15 -5.73 18.35
N TYR A 191 20.19 -6.22 19.08
CA TYR A 191 19.18 -5.45 19.81
C TYR A 191 19.09 -5.92 21.26
N THR A 192 19.07 -4.98 22.17
CA THR A 192 18.76 -5.21 23.58
C THR A 192 17.47 -4.49 23.94
N GLU A 193 16.58 -5.15 24.67
CA GLU A 193 15.30 -4.55 25.05
C GLU A 193 15.52 -3.23 25.81
N GLY A 194 14.83 -2.19 25.37
CA GLY A 194 14.95 -0.85 25.93
C GLY A 194 16.01 0.04 25.27
N ASP A 195 16.79 -0.50 24.33
CA ASP A 195 17.72 0.31 23.53
C ASP A 195 16.99 1.50 22.90
N LYS A 196 17.63 2.66 22.93
CA LYS A 196 17.13 3.91 22.33
C LYS A 196 17.78 4.20 20.99
N LYS A 197 18.89 3.54 20.68
CA LYS A 197 19.64 3.66 19.44
C LYS A 197 20.52 2.43 19.27
N ILE A 198 20.60 1.92 18.04
CA ILE A 198 21.58 0.91 17.66
C ILE A 198 22.73 1.62 16.94
N THR A 199 23.95 1.41 17.42
CA THR A 199 25.19 2.00 16.87
C THR A 199 26.11 0.94 16.25
N GLY A 200 25.81 -0.34 16.44
CA GLY A 200 26.56 -1.45 15.87
C GLY A 200 26.38 -1.54 14.36
N ALA A 201 27.43 -1.99 13.67
CA ALA A 201 27.34 -2.28 12.25
C ALA A 201 26.31 -3.39 11.97
N GLY A 202 25.51 -3.21 10.93
CA GLY A 202 24.60 -4.24 10.47
C GLY A 202 25.34 -5.37 9.77
N GLU A 203 24.88 -6.60 9.99
CA GLU A 203 25.35 -7.80 9.27
C GLU A 203 24.38 -8.10 8.14
N LYS A 204 24.90 -8.13 6.90
CA LYS A 204 24.09 -8.55 5.75
C LYS A 204 23.79 -10.05 5.80
N ILE A 205 22.53 -10.42 5.74
CA ILE A 205 22.04 -11.80 5.75
C ILE A 205 21.95 -12.33 4.32
N ILE A 206 21.21 -11.63 3.45
CA ILE A 206 21.10 -11.95 2.03
C ILE A 206 21.01 -10.68 1.20
N ASP A 207 21.41 -10.75 -0.06
CA ASP A 207 21.05 -9.76 -1.07
C ASP A 207 19.60 -9.98 -1.53
N LEU A 208 18.90 -8.90 -1.86
CA LEU A 208 17.57 -8.93 -2.47
C LEU A 208 17.63 -8.35 -3.88
N PRO A 209 16.80 -8.84 -4.81
CA PRO A 209 16.72 -8.27 -6.15
C PRO A 209 16.53 -6.76 -6.12
N SER A 210 17.43 -6.03 -6.75
CA SER A 210 17.49 -4.57 -6.80
C SER A 210 17.70 -4.07 -8.24
N GLY A 211 18.43 -3.01 -8.48
CA GLY A 211 18.63 -2.44 -9.81
C GLY A 211 17.51 -1.45 -10.18
N ILE A 212 16.76 -1.67 -11.27
CA ILE A 212 15.66 -0.77 -11.67
C ILE A 212 14.60 -0.65 -10.57
N ASN A 213 14.29 -1.75 -9.91
CA ASN A 213 13.52 -1.84 -8.67
C ASN A 213 12.21 -1.03 -8.69
N HIS A 214 11.35 -1.29 -9.69
CA HIS A 214 10.08 -0.57 -9.88
C HIS A 214 9.21 -0.66 -8.63
N HIS A 215 9.01 -1.88 -8.11
CA HIS A 215 8.41 -2.14 -6.81
C HIS A 215 9.53 -2.37 -5.79
N TRP A 216 9.98 -1.28 -5.17
CA TRP A 216 11.19 -1.26 -4.34
C TRP A 216 10.99 -1.76 -2.92
N THR A 217 9.76 -1.71 -2.41
CA THR A 217 9.44 -2.14 -1.04
C THR A 217 9.75 -3.61 -0.83
N LYS A 218 10.36 -3.92 0.30
CA LYS A 218 10.66 -5.27 0.76
C LYS A 218 10.12 -5.43 2.17
N ASN A 219 9.05 -6.18 2.33
CA ASN A 219 8.53 -6.49 3.66
C ASN A 219 9.07 -7.83 4.15
N ILE A 220 9.18 -7.98 5.46
CA ILE A 220 9.60 -9.25 6.09
C ILE A 220 8.70 -9.58 7.28
N ILE A 221 8.49 -10.88 7.49
CA ILE A 221 7.84 -11.44 8.67
C ILE A 221 8.54 -12.73 9.08
N ALA A 222 8.70 -12.95 10.39
CA ALA A 222 9.24 -14.21 10.91
C ALA A 222 8.15 -15.28 11.05
N ASN A 223 8.54 -16.56 10.98
CA ASN A 223 7.71 -17.66 11.46
C ASN A 223 7.69 -17.71 13.00
N ALA A 224 6.78 -18.48 13.56
CA ALA A 224 6.53 -18.51 15.01
C ALA A 224 7.74 -18.99 15.84
N ASP A 225 8.56 -19.88 15.30
CA ASP A 225 9.75 -20.43 16.00
C ASP A 225 11.02 -19.57 15.77
N GLY A 226 10.93 -18.51 14.96
CA GLY A 226 12.06 -17.61 14.68
C GLY A 226 13.20 -18.24 13.89
N THR A 227 12.95 -19.32 13.15
CA THR A 227 13.99 -19.98 12.34
C THR A 227 14.05 -19.44 10.91
N LYS A 228 12.97 -18.80 10.44
CA LYS A 228 12.81 -18.33 9.07
C LYS A 228 12.24 -16.92 9.01
N LEU A 229 12.62 -16.20 7.94
CA LEU A 229 11.93 -14.98 7.49
C LEU A 229 11.28 -15.24 6.13
N TYR A 230 10.13 -14.64 5.93
CA TYR A 230 9.48 -14.52 4.62
C TYR A 230 9.63 -13.09 4.14
N ALA A 231 10.13 -12.91 2.89
CA ALA A 231 10.43 -11.60 2.34
C ALA A 231 9.66 -11.37 1.02
N THR A 232 8.92 -10.29 0.92
CA THR A 232 8.23 -9.91 -0.32
C THR A 232 9.18 -9.23 -1.30
N VAL A 233 9.11 -9.61 -2.56
CA VAL A 233 9.86 -8.99 -3.66
C VAL A 233 8.91 -8.70 -4.82
N GLY A 234 8.53 -7.45 -4.99
CA GLY A 234 7.67 -7.03 -6.09
C GLY A 234 8.38 -7.12 -7.46
N SER A 235 7.60 -7.17 -8.53
CA SER A 235 8.09 -7.19 -9.91
C SER A 235 8.90 -5.93 -10.25
N ASN A 236 9.73 -6.04 -11.27
CA ASN A 236 10.50 -4.92 -11.81
C ASN A 236 9.68 -4.03 -12.76
N SER A 237 8.50 -4.49 -13.16
CA SER A 237 7.70 -3.87 -14.22
C SER A 237 6.21 -4.12 -13.99
N ASN A 238 5.35 -3.57 -14.85
CA ASN A 238 3.91 -3.83 -14.81
C ASN A 238 3.56 -5.24 -15.31
N VAL A 239 4.12 -5.65 -16.46
CA VAL A 239 3.84 -6.94 -17.12
C VAL A 239 5.07 -7.52 -17.82
N ALA A 240 6.23 -7.48 -17.18
CA ALA A 240 7.52 -7.96 -17.69
C ALA A 240 8.00 -7.21 -18.97
N GLU A 241 7.63 -5.95 -19.16
CA GLU A 241 8.03 -5.13 -20.30
C GLU A 241 9.54 -4.83 -20.36
N ASN A 242 10.28 -5.06 -19.27
CA ASN A 242 11.74 -4.96 -19.24
C ASN A 242 12.43 -6.27 -19.57
N GLY A 243 11.66 -7.32 -19.91
CA GLY A 243 12.14 -8.68 -20.19
C GLY A 243 12.17 -9.57 -18.95
N MET A 244 11.90 -10.87 -19.12
CA MET A 244 11.81 -11.85 -18.03
C MET A 244 13.12 -12.01 -17.26
N GLN A 245 14.26 -11.78 -17.88
CA GLN A 245 15.57 -11.80 -17.20
C GLN A 245 15.70 -10.74 -16.10
N MET A 246 14.91 -9.66 -16.17
CA MET A 246 14.86 -8.63 -15.15
C MET A 246 13.88 -8.96 -14.00
N GLU A 247 13.12 -10.03 -14.15
CA GLU A 247 12.13 -10.50 -13.17
C GLU A 247 12.60 -11.74 -12.38
N VAL A 248 13.86 -12.12 -12.52
CA VAL A 248 14.45 -13.26 -11.76
C VAL A 248 14.31 -12.97 -10.27
N GLU A 249 13.74 -13.94 -9.51
CA GLU A 249 13.46 -13.87 -8.06
C GLU A 249 12.54 -12.71 -7.66
N ARG A 250 11.75 -12.19 -8.59
CA ARG A 250 10.77 -11.13 -8.38
C ARG A 250 9.33 -11.62 -8.52
N ALA A 251 8.38 -10.76 -8.21
CA ALA A 251 6.96 -11.11 -8.12
C ALA A 251 6.77 -12.36 -7.24
N ALA A 252 7.46 -12.37 -6.08
CA ALA A 252 7.65 -13.55 -5.26
C ALA A 252 7.67 -13.23 -3.76
N ILE A 253 7.48 -14.27 -2.97
CA ILE A 253 7.84 -14.31 -1.56
C ILE A 253 9.00 -15.29 -1.42
N LEU A 254 10.09 -14.82 -0.82
CA LEU A 254 11.27 -15.62 -0.51
C LEU A 254 11.17 -16.14 0.91
N GLU A 255 11.54 -17.41 1.12
CA GLU A 255 11.76 -18.00 2.45
C GLU A 255 13.27 -18.00 2.73
N VAL A 256 13.69 -17.35 3.79
CA VAL A 256 15.08 -17.19 4.22
C VAL A 256 15.33 -18.03 5.47
N ASP A 257 16.27 -18.95 5.43
CA ASP A 257 16.72 -19.74 6.58
C ASP A 257 17.74 -18.91 7.40
N LEU A 258 17.43 -18.62 8.65
CA LEU A 258 18.26 -17.75 9.50
C LEU A 258 19.49 -18.46 10.09
N LYS A 259 19.56 -19.78 10.00
CA LYS A 259 20.74 -20.56 10.44
C LYS A 259 21.83 -20.58 9.37
N THR A 260 21.41 -20.70 8.10
CA THR A 260 22.35 -20.88 6.97
C THR A 260 22.52 -19.62 6.14
N ASN A 261 21.68 -18.60 6.34
CA ASN A 261 21.58 -17.40 5.51
C ASN A 261 21.34 -17.74 4.03
N SER A 262 20.66 -18.85 3.75
CA SER A 262 20.21 -19.22 2.40
C SER A 262 18.74 -18.90 2.21
N TYR A 263 18.30 -18.81 0.95
CA TYR A 263 16.90 -18.59 0.64
C TYR A 263 16.43 -19.40 -0.56
N ARG A 264 15.12 -19.53 -0.69
CA ARG A 264 14.45 -20.08 -1.86
C ARG A 264 13.19 -19.27 -2.17
N ILE A 265 12.70 -19.42 -3.38
CA ILE A 265 11.36 -18.90 -3.72
C ILE A 265 10.32 -19.79 -2.99
N PHE A 266 9.54 -19.17 -2.09
CA PHE A 266 8.44 -19.82 -1.39
C PHE A 266 7.18 -19.84 -2.24
N ALA A 267 6.82 -18.68 -2.85
CA ALA A 267 5.70 -18.55 -3.76
C ALA A 267 6.04 -17.52 -4.85
N SER A 268 5.47 -17.68 -6.04
CA SER A 268 5.77 -16.85 -7.22
C SER A 268 4.50 -16.41 -7.95
N GLY A 269 4.66 -15.49 -8.91
CA GLY A 269 3.52 -14.96 -9.68
C GLY A 269 2.65 -13.95 -8.91
N LEU A 270 3.14 -13.44 -7.81
CA LEU A 270 2.54 -12.37 -7.00
C LEU A 270 3.12 -11.04 -7.45
N ARG A 271 2.44 -10.29 -8.33
CA ARG A 271 3.02 -9.11 -9.00
C ARG A 271 3.74 -8.16 -8.05
N ASN A 272 3.06 -7.67 -7.03
CA ASN A 272 3.66 -6.80 -6.01
C ASN A 272 3.09 -7.16 -4.62
N PRO A 273 3.56 -8.26 -4.01
CA PRO A 273 3.18 -8.62 -2.64
C PRO A 273 3.79 -7.60 -1.68
N ASN A 274 3.05 -7.22 -0.64
CA ASN A 274 3.52 -6.21 0.31
C ASN A 274 3.29 -6.63 1.77
N GLY A 275 2.18 -6.27 2.40
CA GLY A 275 1.86 -6.66 3.75
C GLY A 275 1.70 -8.17 3.88
N MET A 276 2.28 -8.73 4.94
CA MET A 276 2.13 -10.13 5.32
C MET A 276 1.66 -10.24 6.76
N ALA A 277 0.80 -11.23 7.04
CA ALA A 277 0.36 -11.57 8.38
C ALA A 277 0.07 -13.07 8.48
N TRP A 278 0.37 -13.65 9.64
CA TRP A 278 -0.08 -15.00 9.97
C TRP A 278 -1.55 -14.96 10.41
N GLU A 279 -2.37 -15.83 9.86
CA GLU A 279 -3.73 -16.04 10.34
C GLU A 279 -3.66 -16.89 11.62
N PRO A 280 -4.17 -16.36 12.75
CA PRO A 280 -3.84 -16.95 14.06
C PRO A 280 -4.40 -18.35 14.31
N SER A 281 -5.53 -18.71 13.69
CA SER A 281 -6.20 -20.00 13.95
C SER A 281 -5.62 -21.13 13.10
N SER A 282 -5.14 -20.84 11.90
CA SER A 282 -4.61 -21.83 10.95
C SER A 282 -3.09 -21.78 10.82
N ASN A 283 -2.45 -20.73 11.34
CA ASN A 283 -1.04 -20.43 11.09
C ASN A 283 -0.70 -20.35 9.59
N THR A 284 -1.66 -19.90 8.79
CA THR A 284 -1.48 -19.68 7.35
C THR A 284 -0.92 -18.28 7.11
N LEU A 285 0.10 -18.17 6.28
CA LEU A 285 0.63 -16.88 5.84
C LEU A 285 -0.33 -16.26 4.83
N PHE A 286 -0.76 -15.03 5.07
CA PHE A 286 -1.51 -14.20 4.13
C PHE A 286 -0.69 -13.02 3.64
N THR A 287 -0.98 -12.57 2.43
CA THR A 287 -0.39 -11.34 1.84
C THR A 287 -1.42 -10.54 1.08
N VAL A 288 -1.21 -9.23 1.01
CA VAL A 288 -1.91 -8.34 0.06
C VAL A 288 -1.04 -8.10 -1.15
N VAL A 289 -1.64 -8.10 -2.33
CA VAL A 289 -0.94 -7.96 -3.61
C VAL A 289 -1.57 -6.84 -4.43
N ASN A 290 -0.71 -5.93 -4.92
CA ASN A 290 -1.12 -4.97 -5.93
C ASN A 290 -0.98 -5.58 -7.31
N GLU A 291 -2.10 -5.72 -8.01
CA GLU A 291 -2.19 -6.33 -9.31
C GLU A 291 -1.77 -5.39 -10.46
N ARG A 292 -1.79 -5.94 -11.69
CA ARG A 292 -1.34 -5.22 -12.87
C ARG A 292 -2.26 -4.05 -13.25
N ASP A 293 -1.65 -3.05 -13.87
CA ASP A 293 -2.29 -1.83 -14.32
C ASP A 293 -2.55 -1.84 -15.84
N GLU A 294 -3.22 -0.81 -16.36
CA GLU A 294 -3.36 -0.48 -17.79
C GLU A 294 -4.26 -1.41 -18.62
N ILE A 295 -5.26 -2.04 -18.00
CA ILE A 295 -6.33 -2.77 -18.71
C ILE A 295 -7.73 -2.32 -18.28
N GLY A 296 -7.84 -1.08 -17.84
CA GLY A 296 -9.09 -0.40 -17.50
C GLY A 296 -9.24 -0.08 -16.03
N SER A 297 -10.18 0.80 -15.71
CA SER A 297 -10.49 1.21 -14.33
C SER A 297 -11.14 0.10 -13.50
N ASP A 298 -11.75 -0.89 -14.15
CA ASP A 298 -12.43 -2.02 -13.50
C ASP A 298 -11.58 -3.30 -13.42
N LEU A 299 -10.33 -3.27 -13.89
CA LEU A 299 -9.35 -4.37 -13.83
C LEU A 299 -7.94 -3.88 -13.49
N VAL A 300 -7.17 -4.59 -12.70
CA VAL A 300 -7.44 -5.86 -12.00
C VAL A 300 -7.66 -5.51 -10.54
N PRO A 301 -8.54 -6.22 -9.80
CA PRO A 301 -8.64 -6.03 -8.36
C PRO A 301 -7.32 -6.39 -7.67
N ASP A 302 -6.85 -5.54 -6.76
CA ASP A 302 -5.89 -5.95 -5.75
C ASP A 302 -6.51 -7.04 -4.89
N TYR A 303 -5.70 -7.87 -4.25
CA TYR A 303 -6.25 -8.99 -3.52
C TYR A 303 -5.51 -9.32 -2.22
N LEU A 304 -6.22 -10.02 -1.34
CA LEU A 304 -5.74 -10.71 -0.15
C LEU A 304 -5.76 -12.21 -0.45
N THR A 305 -4.64 -12.91 -0.19
CA THR A 305 -4.56 -14.35 -0.45
C THR A 305 -3.68 -15.06 0.55
N SER A 306 -4.04 -16.31 0.85
CA SER A 306 -3.17 -17.27 1.52
C SER A 306 -1.97 -17.61 0.64
N VAL A 307 -0.80 -17.77 1.23
CA VAL A 307 0.45 -18.06 0.52
C VAL A 307 0.84 -19.52 0.75
N GLN A 308 0.89 -20.30 -0.33
CA GLN A 308 1.20 -21.73 -0.29
C GLN A 308 2.61 -21.99 -0.80
N ASP A 309 3.32 -22.92 -0.16
CA ASP A 309 4.67 -23.32 -0.58
C ASP A 309 4.66 -23.92 -1.99
N GLY A 310 5.56 -23.41 -2.85
CA GLY A 310 5.69 -23.83 -4.25
C GLY A 310 4.60 -23.31 -5.18
N ALA A 311 3.65 -22.51 -4.68
CA ALA A 311 2.53 -22.04 -5.49
C ALA A 311 2.90 -20.93 -6.48
N PHE A 312 2.13 -20.87 -7.58
CA PHE A 312 2.18 -19.83 -8.59
C PHE A 312 0.85 -19.09 -8.68
N TYR A 313 0.86 -17.75 -8.69
CA TYR A 313 -0.31 -16.88 -8.63
C TYR A 313 -0.60 -16.13 -9.95
N GLY A 314 0.10 -16.46 -11.04
CA GLY A 314 -0.24 -16.08 -12.41
C GLY A 314 0.68 -15.06 -13.05
N TRP A 315 1.09 -14.00 -12.35
CA TRP A 315 1.89 -12.95 -12.94
C TRP A 315 3.25 -13.47 -13.48
N PRO A 316 3.72 -13.06 -14.68
CA PRO A 316 3.12 -12.08 -15.58
C PRO A 316 2.15 -12.67 -16.61
N TYR A 317 2.04 -13.99 -16.72
CA TYR A 317 1.34 -14.68 -17.81
C TYR A 317 -0.19 -14.66 -17.67
N SER A 318 -0.67 -14.48 -16.46
CA SER A 318 -2.09 -14.32 -16.16
C SER A 318 -2.26 -13.36 -14.97
N TYR A 319 -3.48 -12.87 -14.76
CA TYR A 319 -3.88 -12.04 -13.66
C TYR A 319 -5.08 -12.64 -12.94
N TYR A 320 -5.20 -12.40 -11.65
CA TYR A 320 -6.27 -12.88 -10.79
C TYR A 320 -6.58 -14.36 -11.02
N GLY A 321 -5.59 -15.22 -10.89
CA GLY A 321 -5.64 -16.64 -11.24
C GLY A 321 -5.31 -16.89 -12.71
N GLN A 322 -6.21 -17.57 -13.42
CA GLN A 322 -5.95 -18.11 -14.77
C GLN A 322 -6.42 -17.20 -15.92
N ASN A 323 -6.71 -15.91 -15.66
CA ASN A 323 -7.07 -14.96 -16.72
C ASN A 323 -5.83 -14.58 -17.52
N VAL A 324 -5.68 -15.06 -18.74
CA VAL A 324 -4.48 -14.88 -19.57
C VAL A 324 -4.20 -13.41 -19.84
N ASP A 325 -2.95 -12.99 -19.65
CA ASP A 325 -2.45 -11.69 -20.12
C ASP A 325 -1.79 -11.86 -21.50
N GLU A 326 -2.52 -11.48 -22.55
CA GLU A 326 -2.09 -11.62 -23.95
C GLU A 326 -0.83 -10.77 -24.31
N ARG A 327 -0.44 -9.81 -23.48
CA ARG A 327 0.72 -8.96 -23.75
C ARG A 327 2.06 -9.67 -23.50
N VAL A 328 2.06 -10.73 -22.70
CA VAL A 328 3.29 -11.42 -22.31
C VAL A 328 3.62 -12.52 -23.31
N GLN A 329 4.82 -12.45 -23.90
CA GLN A 329 5.28 -13.37 -24.91
C GLN A 329 6.67 -13.93 -24.54
N PRO A 330 6.94 -15.24 -24.82
CA PRO A 330 5.99 -16.25 -25.31
C PRO A 330 4.98 -16.64 -24.21
N PRO A 331 3.75 -17.07 -24.57
CA PRO A 331 2.76 -17.52 -23.61
C PRO A 331 3.22 -18.80 -22.89
N GLN A 332 2.75 -18.99 -21.64
CA GLN A 332 3.06 -20.15 -20.81
C GLN A 332 1.79 -20.85 -20.33
N PRO A 333 1.02 -21.52 -21.22
CA PRO A 333 -0.28 -22.07 -20.87
C PRO A 333 -0.22 -23.11 -19.74
N ASP A 334 0.82 -23.94 -19.69
CA ASP A 334 1.00 -24.95 -18.64
C ASP A 334 1.24 -24.31 -17.27
N LEU A 335 1.86 -23.14 -17.23
CA LEU A 335 2.09 -22.38 -16.01
C LEU A 335 0.81 -21.63 -15.60
N VAL A 336 0.08 -21.05 -16.56
CA VAL A 336 -1.22 -20.43 -16.32
C VAL A 336 -2.22 -21.43 -15.75
N ALA A 337 -2.25 -22.67 -16.26
CA ALA A 337 -3.12 -23.72 -15.75
C ALA A 337 -2.86 -24.09 -14.28
N LYS A 338 -1.67 -23.78 -13.75
CA LYS A 338 -1.29 -24.00 -12.35
C LYS A 338 -1.53 -22.76 -11.46
N ALA A 339 -1.90 -21.63 -12.06
CA ALA A 339 -2.09 -20.40 -11.32
C ALA A 339 -3.25 -20.52 -10.34
N ILE A 340 -2.98 -20.20 -9.07
CA ILE A 340 -3.97 -20.19 -7.99
C ILE A 340 -4.77 -18.89 -8.06
N SER A 341 -6.11 -18.99 -7.99
CA SER A 341 -6.97 -17.81 -7.82
C SER A 341 -6.83 -17.26 -6.40
N PRO A 342 -6.74 -15.92 -6.23
CA PRO A 342 -6.72 -15.31 -4.92
C PRO A 342 -7.97 -15.60 -4.08
N ASP A 343 -7.81 -15.61 -2.74
CA ASP A 343 -8.92 -15.88 -1.83
C ASP A 343 -9.95 -14.75 -1.80
N TYR A 344 -9.52 -13.47 -1.97
CA TYR A 344 -10.42 -12.33 -1.77
C TYR A 344 -9.96 -11.07 -2.52
N ALA A 345 -10.83 -10.51 -3.33
CA ALA A 345 -10.59 -9.24 -4.03
C ALA A 345 -10.83 -8.04 -3.11
N LEU A 346 -9.94 -7.06 -3.18
CA LEU A 346 -9.95 -5.84 -2.36
C LEU A 346 -10.47 -4.60 -3.10
N GLY A 347 -10.92 -4.79 -4.34
CA GLY A 347 -11.29 -3.72 -5.26
C GLY A 347 -10.15 -3.31 -6.19
N THR A 348 -10.53 -2.72 -7.34
CA THR A 348 -9.58 -2.38 -8.39
C THR A 348 -8.69 -1.20 -7.99
N HIS A 349 -7.38 -1.36 -8.17
CA HIS A 349 -6.36 -0.32 -8.02
C HIS A 349 -6.35 0.36 -6.64
N THR A 350 -6.67 -0.35 -5.57
CA THR A 350 -6.72 0.22 -4.22
C THR A 350 -5.35 0.53 -3.63
N ALA A 351 -4.29 -0.04 -4.22
CA ALA A 351 -2.92 -0.02 -3.71
C ALA A 351 -2.87 -0.51 -2.25
N SER A 352 -3.39 -1.71 -2.00
CA SER A 352 -3.39 -2.35 -0.68
C SER A 352 -1.96 -2.72 -0.27
N LEU A 353 -1.45 -2.13 0.82
CA LEU A 353 -0.06 -2.25 1.26
C LEU A 353 0.08 -2.86 2.65
N GLY A 354 -0.57 -2.29 3.68
CA GLY A 354 -0.51 -2.77 5.05
C GLY A 354 -1.41 -3.97 5.27
N LEU A 355 -0.96 -4.92 6.11
CA LEU A 355 -1.75 -6.07 6.55
C LEU A 355 -1.42 -6.40 8.01
N ALA A 356 -2.43 -6.54 8.86
CA ALA A 356 -2.29 -6.97 10.24
C ALA A 356 -3.47 -7.83 10.68
N ALA A 357 -3.20 -8.97 11.29
CA ALA A 357 -4.24 -9.77 11.93
C ALA A 357 -4.83 -9.03 13.15
N SER A 358 -6.13 -9.22 13.39
CA SER A 358 -6.85 -8.52 14.45
C SER A 358 -6.71 -9.19 15.83
N GLN A 359 -5.98 -10.29 15.93
CA GLN A 359 -5.77 -10.97 17.21
C GLN A 359 -5.14 -10.01 18.24
N GLY A 360 -5.77 -9.91 19.42
CA GLY A 360 -5.32 -8.99 20.47
C GLY A 360 -5.84 -7.57 20.34
N THR A 361 -6.69 -7.26 19.35
CA THR A 361 -7.30 -5.93 19.23
C THR A 361 -8.22 -5.62 20.40
N SER A 362 -8.19 -4.36 20.86
CA SER A 362 -9.13 -3.78 21.83
C SER A 362 -10.27 -3.01 21.17
N LEU A 363 -10.37 -3.05 19.85
CA LEU A 363 -11.46 -2.43 19.10
C LEU A 363 -12.77 -3.20 19.27
N PRO A 364 -13.93 -2.62 18.90
CA PRO A 364 -15.23 -3.31 18.98
C PRO A 364 -15.21 -4.69 18.32
N SER A 365 -16.10 -5.57 18.77
CA SER A 365 -16.18 -6.98 18.33
C SER A 365 -16.34 -7.16 16.81
N THR A 366 -16.85 -6.15 16.10
CA THR A 366 -16.86 -6.09 14.62
C THR A 366 -15.47 -6.33 14.02
N PHE A 367 -14.40 -6.01 14.77
CA PHE A 367 -13.01 -6.10 14.32
C PHE A 367 -12.23 -7.26 14.99
N SER A 368 -12.91 -8.21 15.63
CA SER A 368 -12.25 -9.24 16.47
C SER A 368 -11.64 -10.40 15.69
N ASN A 369 -12.14 -10.74 14.51
CA ASN A 369 -11.68 -11.89 13.72
C ASN A 369 -11.55 -11.53 12.26
N GLY A 370 -10.33 -11.28 11.81
CA GLY A 370 -10.02 -10.88 10.45
C GLY A 370 -8.71 -10.13 10.33
N MET A 371 -8.59 -9.30 9.30
CA MET A 371 -7.36 -8.56 9.02
C MET A 371 -7.63 -7.10 8.67
N PHE A 372 -6.83 -6.19 9.23
CA PHE A 372 -6.78 -4.79 8.87
C PHE A 372 -5.89 -4.59 7.66
N ILE A 373 -6.32 -3.75 6.71
CA ILE A 373 -5.62 -3.48 5.45
C ILE A 373 -5.54 -1.98 5.22
N GLY A 374 -4.30 -1.47 5.07
CA GLY A 374 -4.04 -0.10 4.63
C GLY A 374 -4.08 0.00 3.11
N GLN A 375 -4.99 0.80 2.57
CA GLN A 375 -5.15 1.05 1.14
C GLN A 375 -4.63 2.44 0.78
N HIS A 376 -3.48 2.49 0.12
CA HIS A 376 -2.75 3.72 -0.21
C HIS A 376 -3.49 4.61 -1.23
N GLY A 377 -4.34 4.01 -2.06
CA GLY A 377 -5.19 4.68 -3.01
C GLY A 377 -4.68 4.69 -4.44
N SER A 378 -5.63 4.66 -5.36
CA SER A 378 -5.41 4.53 -6.81
C SER A 378 -4.71 5.74 -7.43
N TRP A 379 -3.92 5.48 -8.46
CA TRP A 379 -3.37 6.51 -9.34
C TRP A 379 -3.98 6.46 -10.75
N ASN A 380 -4.59 5.35 -11.13
CA ASN A 380 -5.00 4.99 -12.50
C ASN A 380 -6.47 4.51 -12.59
N ARG A 381 -7.33 4.90 -11.65
CA ARG A 381 -8.77 4.58 -11.66
C ARG A 381 -9.63 5.83 -11.56
N LYS A 382 -10.75 5.84 -12.26
CA LYS A 382 -11.77 6.91 -12.20
C LYS A 382 -13.18 6.30 -12.06
N PRO A 383 -13.92 6.60 -10.96
CA PRO A 383 -13.50 7.37 -9.78
C PRO A 383 -12.38 6.66 -9.00
N ARG A 384 -11.67 7.42 -8.13
CA ARG A 384 -10.59 6.87 -7.29
C ARG A 384 -11.10 5.80 -6.34
N SER A 385 -10.19 4.88 -5.96
CA SER A 385 -10.43 3.81 -4.99
C SER A 385 -9.32 3.76 -3.94
N GLY A 386 -9.56 3.05 -2.84
CA GLY A 386 -8.63 3.03 -1.70
C GLY A 386 -8.66 4.32 -0.89
N TYR A 387 -7.50 4.84 -0.48
CA TYR A 387 -7.34 6.00 0.42
C TYR A 387 -8.09 5.80 1.74
N LYS A 388 -7.98 4.63 2.33
CA LYS A 388 -8.68 4.25 3.55
C LYS A 388 -8.02 3.06 4.23
N VAL A 389 -8.43 2.77 5.44
CA VAL A 389 -8.14 1.50 6.11
C VAL A 389 -9.42 0.71 6.18
N ILE A 390 -9.36 -0.55 5.78
CA ILE A 390 -10.47 -1.49 5.83
C ILE A 390 -10.16 -2.66 6.75
N PHE A 391 -11.19 -3.33 7.19
CA PHE A 391 -11.13 -4.61 7.88
C PHE A 391 -11.85 -5.66 7.05
N VAL A 392 -11.19 -6.77 6.75
CA VAL A 392 -11.79 -7.94 6.08
C VAL A 392 -12.07 -8.98 7.16
N PRO A 393 -13.36 -9.34 7.40
CA PRO A 393 -13.71 -10.39 8.35
C PRO A 393 -13.23 -11.77 7.88
N PHE A 394 -12.98 -12.67 8.83
CA PHE A 394 -12.61 -14.06 8.56
C PHE A 394 -13.60 -15.00 9.22
N VAL A 395 -13.85 -16.13 8.56
CA VAL A 395 -14.63 -17.26 9.08
C VAL A 395 -13.89 -18.55 8.76
N GLY A 396 -13.58 -19.35 9.77
CA GLY A 396 -12.83 -20.60 9.58
C GLY A 396 -11.44 -20.40 8.97
N GLY A 397 -10.75 -19.32 9.34
CA GLY A 397 -9.40 -19.00 8.86
C GLY A 397 -9.33 -18.46 7.42
N LYS A 398 -10.47 -18.07 6.83
CA LYS A 398 -10.55 -17.53 5.46
C LYS A 398 -11.31 -16.21 5.43
N PRO A 399 -10.93 -15.27 4.51
CA PRO A 399 -11.64 -14.02 4.36
C PRO A 399 -13.09 -14.28 3.91
N ALA A 400 -14.05 -13.54 4.48
CA ALA A 400 -15.47 -13.72 4.28
C ALA A 400 -16.27 -12.41 4.40
N GLY A 401 -17.47 -12.39 3.82
CA GLY A 401 -18.35 -11.22 3.90
C GLY A 401 -17.85 -9.99 3.15
N GLN A 402 -18.36 -8.82 3.52
CA GLN A 402 -17.94 -7.53 2.95
C GLN A 402 -16.94 -6.84 3.87
N PRO A 403 -15.98 -6.09 3.33
CA PRO A 403 -15.03 -5.35 4.14
C PRO A 403 -15.73 -4.20 4.87
N VAL A 404 -15.24 -3.88 6.06
CA VAL A 404 -15.73 -2.78 6.91
C VAL A 404 -14.71 -1.64 6.87
N ASP A 405 -15.18 -0.41 6.65
CA ASP A 405 -14.30 0.75 6.72
C ASP A 405 -13.89 1.01 8.19
N VAL A 406 -12.58 1.18 8.42
CA VAL A 406 -11.99 1.48 9.74
C VAL A 406 -11.62 2.96 9.85
N LEU A 407 -10.92 3.48 8.85
CA LEU A 407 -10.59 4.90 8.71
C LEU A 407 -10.86 5.35 7.28
N THR A 408 -11.53 6.50 7.14
CA THR A 408 -11.83 7.16 5.86
C THR A 408 -11.47 8.65 5.91
N GLY A 409 -11.81 9.41 4.87
CA GLY A 409 -11.60 10.86 4.85
C GLY A 409 -10.19 11.29 4.44
N PHE A 410 -9.36 10.38 3.91
CA PHE A 410 -8.01 10.70 3.43
C PHE A 410 -7.98 11.50 2.13
N VAL A 411 -9.10 11.60 1.41
CA VAL A 411 -9.27 12.44 0.22
C VAL A 411 -10.36 13.46 0.49
N ASN A 412 -10.08 14.73 0.22
CA ASN A 412 -11.01 15.83 0.43
C ASN A 412 -12.03 15.95 -0.72
N LYS A 413 -12.99 16.86 -0.58
CA LYS A 413 -14.05 17.10 -1.58
C LYS A 413 -13.52 17.56 -2.94
N ASN A 414 -12.31 18.16 -2.99
CA ASN A 414 -11.67 18.59 -4.21
C ASN A 414 -10.88 17.45 -4.89
N GLY A 415 -10.81 16.29 -4.25
CA GLY A 415 -10.04 15.13 -4.73
C GLY A 415 -8.55 15.20 -4.42
N ASP A 416 -8.10 16.08 -3.50
CA ASP A 416 -6.71 16.10 -3.01
C ASP A 416 -6.57 15.17 -1.81
N ALA A 417 -5.40 14.54 -1.66
CA ALA A 417 -5.11 13.64 -0.55
C ALA A 417 -4.59 14.40 0.67
N TYR A 418 -5.32 14.32 1.77
CA TYR A 418 -4.82 14.73 3.08
C TYR A 418 -3.77 13.75 3.59
N GLY A 419 -3.96 12.47 3.31
CA GLY A 419 -3.09 11.38 3.71
C GLY A 419 -3.23 10.16 2.81
N ARG A 420 -2.35 9.17 3.03
CA ARG A 420 -2.38 7.87 2.36
C ARG A 420 -1.96 6.78 3.34
N PRO A 421 -2.88 5.89 3.75
CA PRO A 421 -2.55 4.77 4.63
C PRO A 421 -1.55 3.81 3.99
N VAL A 422 -0.56 3.37 4.75
CA VAL A 422 0.44 2.38 4.33
C VAL A 422 0.44 1.21 5.30
N GLY A 423 1.41 1.14 6.21
CA GLY A 423 1.52 0.09 7.22
C GLY A 423 0.43 0.19 8.28
N VAL A 424 -0.02 -0.96 8.75
CA VAL A 424 -0.96 -1.10 9.88
C VAL A 424 -0.40 -2.13 10.86
N VAL A 425 -0.54 -1.89 12.17
CA VAL A 425 -0.10 -2.82 13.21
C VAL A 425 -0.89 -2.56 14.50
N LEU A 426 -1.08 -3.58 15.34
CA LEU A 426 -1.64 -3.40 16.67
C LEU A 426 -0.53 -3.02 17.67
N ASP A 427 -0.78 -2.01 18.51
CA ASP A 427 0.09 -1.72 19.64
C ASP A 427 -0.16 -2.71 20.80
N LYS A 428 0.63 -2.63 21.86
CA LYS A 428 0.52 -3.52 23.03
C LYS A 428 -0.79 -3.41 23.80
N THR A 429 -1.57 -2.36 23.56
CA THR A 429 -2.89 -2.17 24.17
C THR A 429 -4.03 -2.70 23.29
N GLY A 430 -3.69 -3.21 22.09
CA GLY A 430 -4.64 -3.65 21.08
C GLY A 430 -5.25 -2.53 20.24
N ALA A 431 -4.73 -1.31 20.33
CA ALA A 431 -5.11 -0.23 19.45
C ALA A 431 -4.45 -0.38 18.06
N LEU A 432 -5.13 0.02 17.01
CA LEU A 432 -4.59 -0.03 15.65
C LEU A 432 -3.78 1.24 15.36
N LEU A 433 -2.50 1.05 15.02
CA LEU A 433 -1.63 2.10 14.49
C LEU A 433 -1.63 2.06 12.96
N VAL A 434 -1.68 3.23 12.33
CA VAL A 434 -1.73 3.40 10.87
C VAL A 434 -0.68 4.42 10.45
N ALA A 435 0.27 4.01 9.61
CA ALA A 435 1.24 4.91 9.00
C ALA A 435 0.59 5.67 7.82
N ASP A 436 0.81 6.97 7.78
CA ASP A 436 0.31 7.88 6.75
C ASP A 436 1.48 8.67 6.16
N ASP A 437 1.95 8.28 4.98
CA ASP A 437 3.17 8.81 4.39
C ASP A 437 3.02 10.22 3.81
N VAL A 438 1.82 10.60 3.36
CA VAL A 438 1.52 11.96 2.89
C VAL A 438 1.16 12.87 4.06
N GLY A 439 0.43 12.35 5.05
CA GLY A 439 0.10 13.07 6.27
C GLY A 439 1.25 13.19 7.27
N ASN A 440 2.37 12.48 7.05
CA ASN A 440 3.53 12.46 7.95
C ASN A 440 3.18 12.14 9.41
N THR A 441 2.22 11.23 9.60
CA THR A 441 1.59 10.95 10.89
C THR A 441 1.41 9.45 11.09
N ILE A 442 1.58 8.98 12.32
CA ILE A 442 1.04 7.69 12.76
C ILE A 442 -0.28 7.97 13.47
N TRP A 443 -1.35 7.45 12.92
CA TRP A 443 -2.69 7.51 13.52
C TRP A 443 -2.89 6.35 14.46
N ARG A 444 -3.60 6.57 15.57
CA ARG A 444 -3.98 5.55 16.56
C ARG A 444 -5.49 5.45 16.68
N VAL A 445 -6.04 4.26 16.44
CA VAL A 445 -7.48 3.95 16.53
C VAL A 445 -7.73 3.12 17.78
N THR A 446 -8.66 3.58 18.60
CA THR A 446 -9.08 2.89 19.83
C THR A 446 -10.59 2.78 19.90
N ALA A 447 -11.14 1.92 20.75
CA ALA A 447 -12.57 1.92 21.04
C ALA A 447 -12.98 3.28 21.65
N SER A 448 -14.19 3.77 21.30
CA SER A 448 -14.78 4.95 21.96
C SER A 448 -15.57 4.51 23.19
N ASN A 449 -15.41 5.24 24.29
CA ASN A 449 -16.11 4.94 25.56
C ASN A 449 -17.65 5.16 25.49
N ALA A 450 -18.19 5.56 24.34
CA ALA A 450 -19.63 5.85 24.18
C ALA A 450 -20.55 4.63 24.41
N LEU A 451 -20.04 3.40 24.32
CA LEU A 451 -20.82 2.19 24.55
C LEU A 451 -20.98 1.81 26.04
N LEU A 452 -20.15 2.35 26.93
CA LEU A 452 -20.26 2.07 28.38
C LEU A 452 -21.36 2.89 29.06
N VAL A 453 -21.79 4.00 28.50
CA VAL A 453 -22.82 4.88 29.09
C VAL A 453 -24.23 4.33 28.86
N THR A 454 -24.48 3.60 27.78
CA THR A 454 -25.79 3.01 27.48
C THR A 454 -26.07 1.72 28.26
N ALA A 455 -25.03 0.98 28.67
CA ALA A 455 -25.18 -0.24 29.48
C ALA A 455 -25.43 0.04 30.97
N SER A 456 -24.94 1.19 31.50
CA SER A 456 -25.16 1.58 32.89
C SER A 456 -26.49 2.30 33.13
N ALA A 457 -27.13 2.84 32.10
CA ALA A 457 -28.44 3.53 32.25
C ALA A 457 -29.64 2.57 32.23
N SER A 458 -29.47 1.32 31.84
CA SER A 458 -30.56 0.32 31.77
C SER A 458 -30.72 -0.56 33.02
N VAL A 459 -29.90 -0.39 34.08
CA VAL A 459 -29.95 -1.24 35.30
C VAL A 459 -30.61 -0.53 36.49
N SER A 460 -30.96 0.79 36.39
CA SER A 460 -31.48 1.57 37.55
C SER A 460 -32.99 1.82 37.56
N SER A 461 -33.80 1.11 36.73
CA SER A 461 -35.26 1.26 36.79
C SER A 461 -35.98 -0.09 36.92
N GLY A 462 -35.99 -0.64 38.11
CA GLY A 462 -36.72 -1.89 38.36
C GLY A 462 -36.75 -2.34 39.79
N THR A 463 -37.15 -1.45 40.74
CA THR A 463 -37.64 -1.87 42.03
C THR A 463 -38.65 -0.85 42.56
N HIS A 464 -39.90 -1.06 42.26
CA HIS A 464 -40.98 -0.51 43.08
C HIS A 464 -41.86 -1.63 43.59
N LEU A 465 -41.84 -1.73 44.91
CA LEU A 465 -42.63 -2.49 45.82
C LEU A 465 -44.14 -2.48 45.52
N LEU A 466 -44.73 -3.65 45.55
CA LEU A 466 -46.14 -3.86 45.82
C LEU A 466 -46.30 -4.20 47.31
N SER A 467 -46.87 -3.29 48.08
CA SER A 467 -47.52 -3.53 49.37
C SER A 467 -49.01 -3.65 49.14
N THR A 468 -49.61 -4.74 49.54
CA THR A 468 -51.04 -4.96 49.69
C THR A 468 -51.44 -4.95 51.16
N PRO A 469 -52.69 -4.52 51.51
CA PRO A 469 -53.23 -4.67 52.84
C PRO A 469 -53.68 -6.12 53.12
#